data_df55c182071a5b4311189e29a5df894d
#
_entry.id   df55c182071a5b4311189e29a5df894d
#
_cell.length_a   1.000
_cell.length_b   1.000
_cell.length_c   1.000
_cell.angle_alpha   90.00
_cell.angle_beta   90.00
_cell.angle_gamma   90.00
#
_symmetry.space_group_name_H-M   'P 1'
#
loop_
_entity.id
_entity.type
_entity.pdbx_description
1 polymer ?
#
loop_
_entity_poly.entity_id
_entity_poly.type
_entity_poly.pdbx_seq_one_letter_code
_entity_poly.pdbx_strand_id
1 'polypeptide(L)'
;MPLIRIRDVVRGYSETYTTEEYKSEYIVHENDLLIGMDGEFNIAKWGKTPALLNQRVCRLAPKDSIDKDYLFYFMPVALKRIEEKTPFVTVKHLSAKELNKIEIPVLPLEEQRKIAETLSKVDELIAFREQQLAKLDELVKARFVEMFGDCKTNPKNWKTKALEKIANVGSSKRVFVEELQDSGIPFYRGTEIGALAEKKAVIPALFITEEHYKQLCETTGKPQKGDLLMPSICPDGRIWIVDTDEPFYFKDGRVLWVHLTSANYNSVFLLYTLKDRIMTDYASIASGTTFAELKIFALKKCKVFDVPLELQNQFATFIERVDRQKQTVQQSLEKLELMKKALMQEYFG
;
A
#
# COMPACT_ATOMS: atom_id res chain seq x y z
N MET A 1 -6.15 1.32 34.39
CA MET A 1 -5.10 0.59 33.65
C MET A 1 -5.58 0.32 32.22
N PRO A 2 -4.72 0.29 31.19
CA PRO A 2 -5.15 -0.08 29.83
C PRO A 2 -5.72 -1.49 29.81
N LEU A 3 -6.82 -1.71 29.05
CA LEU A 3 -7.48 -3.01 28.90
C LEU A 3 -7.29 -3.48 27.45
N ILE A 4 -6.69 -4.65 27.26
CA ILE A 4 -6.34 -5.19 25.95
C ILE A 4 -7.59 -5.73 25.28
N ARG A 5 -7.92 -5.22 24.08
CA ARG A 5 -8.93 -5.81 23.19
C ARG A 5 -8.24 -6.63 22.09
N ILE A 6 -8.98 -7.48 21.40
CA ILE A 6 -8.44 -8.34 20.33
C ILE A 6 -7.63 -7.51 19.29
N ARG A 7 -8.17 -6.37 18.84
CA ARG A 7 -7.50 -5.48 17.89
C ARG A 7 -6.18 -4.89 18.41
N ASP A 8 -6.03 -4.82 19.76
CA ASP A 8 -4.86 -4.22 20.39
C ASP A 8 -3.69 -5.21 20.47
N VAL A 9 -3.96 -6.52 20.32
CA VAL A 9 -2.94 -7.58 20.34
C VAL A 9 -1.86 -7.31 19.28
N VAL A 10 -2.27 -7.12 18.01
CA VAL A 10 -1.35 -6.84 16.90
C VAL A 10 -0.76 -5.42 16.99
N ARG A 11 -1.49 -4.46 17.56
CA ARG A 11 -1.02 -3.08 17.74
C ARG A 11 0.08 -2.96 18.79
N GLY A 12 0.10 -3.85 19.79
CA GLY A 12 1.05 -3.80 20.90
C GLY A 12 0.75 -2.73 21.95
N TYR A 13 -0.39 -2.02 21.86
CA TYR A 13 -0.84 -1.01 22.82
C TYR A 13 -2.38 -0.93 22.85
N SER A 14 -2.95 -0.40 23.94
CA SER A 14 -4.38 -0.15 24.08
C SER A 14 -4.68 1.28 24.50
N GLU A 15 -5.73 1.84 23.89
CA GLU A 15 -6.31 3.15 24.22
C GLU A 15 -7.60 3.03 25.06
N THR A 16 -7.99 1.79 25.40
CA THR A 16 -9.15 1.51 26.25
C THR A 16 -8.70 1.33 27.68
N TYR A 17 -9.33 2.02 28.62
CA TYR A 17 -8.96 1.97 30.03
C TYR A 17 -10.12 1.41 30.87
N THR A 18 -9.77 0.73 31.97
CA THR A 18 -10.72 0.30 33.00
C THR A 18 -10.28 0.80 34.37
N THR A 19 -11.27 1.04 35.24
CA THR A 19 -11.11 1.39 36.66
C THR A 19 -11.52 0.24 37.56
N GLU A 20 -11.95 -0.90 36.99
CA GLU A 20 -12.33 -2.08 37.77
C GLU A 20 -11.15 -2.65 38.55
N GLU A 21 -11.48 -3.27 39.71
CA GLU A 21 -10.49 -4.03 40.47
C GLU A 21 -10.05 -5.25 39.72
N TYR A 22 -8.75 -5.55 39.76
CA TYR A 22 -8.14 -6.66 39.05
C TYR A 22 -7.11 -7.39 39.89
N LYS A 23 -6.90 -8.66 39.59
CA LYS A 23 -5.84 -9.46 40.18
C LYS A 23 -4.55 -9.25 39.42
N SER A 24 -3.41 -9.30 40.09
CA SER A 24 -2.08 -9.15 39.52
C SER A 24 -1.76 -10.18 38.40
N GLU A 25 -2.38 -11.34 38.46
CA GLU A 25 -2.24 -12.41 37.46
C GLU A 25 -2.74 -12.00 36.06
N TYR A 26 -3.64 -10.98 35.95
CA TYR A 26 -4.14 -10.46 34.71
C TYR A 26 -3.29 -9.32 34.11
N ILE A 27 -2.23 -8.92 34.81
CA ILE A 27 -1.32 -7.90 34.27
C ILE A 27 -0.44 -8.53 33.19
N VAL A 28 -0.45 -7.91 32.03
CA VAL A 28 0.39 -8.24 30.88
C VAL A 28 1.58 -7.30 30.88
N HIS A 29 2.77 -7.85 30.71
CA HIS A 29 4.03 -7.13 30.67
C HIS A 29 4.63 -7.11 29.27
N GLU A 30 5.66 -6.28 29.10
CA GLU A 30 6.42 -6.20 27.84
C GLU A 30 6.88 -7.59 27.37
N ASN A 31 6.72 -7.83 26.09
CA ASN A 31 7.07 -9.11 25.43
C ASN A 31 6.21 -10.32 25.85
N ASP A 32 5.15 -10.18 26.63
CA ASP A 32 4.22 -11.29 26.82
C ASP A 32 3.59 -11.70 25.48
N LEU A 33 3.45 -13.01 25.26
CA LEU A 33 2.82 -13.54 24.05
C LEU A 33 1.31 -13.53 24.21
N LEU A 34 0.63 -12.83 23.34
CA LEU A 34 -0.83 -12.69 23.35
C LEU A 34 -1.45 -13.24 22.08
N ILE A 35 -2.60 -13.91 22.22
CA ILE A 35 -3.42 -14.39 21.12
C ILE A 35 -4.81 -13.77 21.21
N GLY A 36 -5.28 -13.17 20.11
CA GLY A 36 -6.69 -12.80 19.94
C GLY A 36 -7.54 -14.05 19.70
N MET A 37 -8.61 -14.23 20.46
CA MET A 37 -9.43 -15.45 20.46
C MET A 37 -10.63 -15.39 19.51
N ASP A 38 -10.92 -14.27 18.87
CA ASP A 38 -12.04 -14.10 17.93
C ASP A 38 -11.57 -13.54 16.58
N GLY A 39 -12.21 -13.96 15.51
CA GLY A 39 -11.89 -13.55 14.15
C GLY A 39 -10.67 -14.28 13.57
N GLU A 40 -9.67 -13.55 13.15
CA GLU A 40 -8.36 -14.09 12.77
C GLU A 40 -7.54 -14.35 14.04
N PHE A 41 -7.01 -15.56 14.19
CA PHE A 41 -6.25 -15.95 15.38
C PHE A 41 -4.80 -15.44 15.28
N ASN A 42 -4.60 -14.18 15.68
CA ASN A 42 -3.30 -13.54 15.61
C ASN A 42 -2.54 -13.67 16.93
N ILE A 43 -1.23 -13.92 16.85
CA ILE A 43 -0.31 -13.84 17.99
C ILE A 43 0.61 -12.64 17.84
N ALA A 44 0.90 -11.96 18.94
CA ALA A 44 1.89 -10.88 18.99
C ALA A 44 2.60 -10.82 20.35
N LYS A 45 3.77 -10.20 20.37
CA LYS A 45 4.45 -9.79 21.60
C LYS A 45 3.87 -8.45 22.04
N TRP A 46 3.48 -8.37 23.32
CA TRP A 46 2.94 -7.12 23.87
C TRP A 46 4.02 -6.03 23.97
N GLY A 47 3.60 -4.78 23.79
CA GLY A 47 4.51 -3.63 23.86
C GLY A 47 4.89 -3.23 25.30
N LYS A 48 5.51 -2.07 25.46
CA LYS A 48 6.18 -1.64 26.69
C LYS A 48 5.24 -1.32 27.86
N THR A 49 4.00 -0.87 27.57
CA THR A 49 3.10 -0.39 28.61
C THR A 49 2.33 -1.55 29.27
N PRO A 50 2.44 -1.78 30.58
CA PRO A 50 1.64 -2.78 31.26
C PRO A 50 0.15 -2.56 31.05
N ALA A 51 -0.60 -3.67 30.83
CA ALA A 51 -2.03 -3.61 30.54
C ALA A 51 -2.76 -4.81 31.15
N LEU A 52 -4.09 -4.78 31.15
CA LEU A 52 -4.92 -5.85 31.68
C LEU A 52 -5.40 -6.78 30.57
N LEU A 53 -5.33 -8.06 30.83
CA LEU A 53 -5.86 -9.11 29.98
C LEU A 53 -7.38 -9.06 29.94
N ASN A 54 -7.97 -9.19 28.75
CA ASN A 54 -9.41 -9.32 28.55
C ASN A 54 -9.77 -10.78 28.31
N GLN A 55 -11.02 -11.19 28.64
CA GLN A 55 -11.53 -12.55 28.41
C GLN A 55 -11.44 -13.05 26.95
N ARG A 56 -11.24 -12.15 25.97
CA ARG A 56 -11.11 -12.47 24.52
C ARG A 56 -9.65 -12.48 24.05
N VAL A 57 -8.72 -12.38 24.99
CA VAL A 57 -7.28 -12.42 24.72
C VAL A 57 -6.65 -13.44 25.63
N CYS A 58 -5.88 -14.35 25.05
CA CYS A 58 -5.13 -15.36 25.80
C CYS A 58 -3.67 -14.95 25.90
N ARG A 59 -3.06 -15.10 27.09
CA ARG A 59 -1.62 -14.97 27.29
C ARG A 59 -0.98 -16.36 27.32
N LEU A 60 0.04 -16.58 26.51
CA LEU A 60 0.85 -17.79 26.55
C LEU A 60 2.03 -17.60 27.49
N ALA A 61 2.17 -18.52 28.45
CA ALA A 61 3.30 -18.59 29.37
C ALA A 61 4.07 -19.89 29.08
N PRO A 62 5.18 -19.83 28.30
CA PRO A 62 5.97 -21.02 28.00
C PRO A 62 6.58 -21.60 29.28
N LYS A 63 6.69 -22.92 29.34
CA LYS A 63 7.42 -23.62 30.40
C LYS A 63 8.93 -23.62 30.10
N ASP A 64 9.74 -23.97 31.08
CA ASP A 64 11.21 -23.95 30.98
C ASP A 64 11.80 -24.77 29.80
N SER A 65 11.06 -25.76 29.31
CA SER A 65 11.46 -26.59 28.15
C SER A 65 11.19 -25.95 26.77
N ILE A 66 10.51 -24.78 26.72
CA ILE A 66 10.11 -24.10 25.50
C ILE A 66 10.66 -22.69 25.49
N ASP A 67 11.47 -22.39 24.48
CA ASP A 67 11.90 -21.04 24.21
C ASP A 67 10.72 -20.17 23.77
N LYS A 68 10.61 -18.96 24.30
CA LYS A 68 9.48 -18.04 24.08
C LYS A 68 9.39 -17.58 22.63
N ASP A 69 10.53 -17.31 22.02
CA ASP A 69 10.57 -16.80 20.65
C ASP A 69 10.35 -17.92 19.63
N TYR A 70 10.82 -19.14 19.93
CA TYR A 70 10.45 -20.33 19.18
C TYR A 70 8.95 -20.57 19.20
N LEU A 71 8.32 -20.47 20.38
CA LEU A 71 6.87 -20.58 20.52
C LEU A 71 6.14 -19.50 19.72
N PHE A 72 6.64 -18.27 19.73
CA PHE A 72 6.08 -17.15 18.95
C PHE A 72 6.04 -17.47 17.45
N TYR A 73 7.09 -18.06 16.90
CA TYR A 73 7.13 -18.43 15.48
C TYR A 73 6.34 -19.70 15.14
N PHE A 74 6.27 -20.65 16.05
CA PHE A 74 5.47 -21.87 15.85
C PHE A 74 3.96 -21.59 15.83
N MET A 75 3.49 -20.75 16.74
CA MET A 75 2.04 -20.55 16.96
C MET A 75 1.26 -20.10 15.72
N PRO A 76 1.73 -19.20 14.84
CA PRO A 76 0.99 -18.84 13.63
C PRO A 76 0.62 -20.05 12.76
N VAL A 77 1.52 -21.03 12.63
CA VAL A 77 1.27 -22.24 11.85
C VAL A 77 0.19 -23.11 12.51
N ALA A 78 0.27 -23.28 13.82
CA ALA A 78 -0.70 -24.05 14.58
C ALA A 78 -2.09 -23.39 14.60
N LEU A 79 -2.14 -22.08 14.80
CA LEU A 79 -3.38 -21.29 14.78
C LEU A 79 -4.07 -21.33 13.42
N LYS A 80 -3.31 -21.23 12.34
CA LYS A 80 -3.85 -21.32 10.98
C LYS A 80 -4.47 -22.70 10.71
N ARG A 81 -3.83 -23.80 11.17
CA ARG A 81 -4.40 -25.17 11.06
C ARG A 81 -5.73 -25.29 11.82
N ILE A 82 -5.89 -24.63 12.96
CA ILE A 82 -7.16 -24.62 13.70
C ILE A 82 -8.18 -23.77 12.94
N GLU A 83 -7.79 -22.63 12.44
CA GLU A 83 -8.67 -21.71 11.70
C GLU A 83 -9.25 -22.37 10.44
N GLU A 84 -8.43 -23.12 9.70
CA GLU A 84 -8.86 -23.87 8.50
C GLU A 84 -9.85 -25.00 8.81
N LYS A 85 -9.74 -25.61 10.00
CA LYS A 85 -10.64 -26.68 10.47
C LYS A 85 -11.91 -26.16 11.11
N THR A 86 -11.95 -24.87 11.48
CA THR A 86 -13.11 -24.26 12.13
C THR A 86 -14.17 -23.91 11.07
N PRO A 87 -15.42 -24.43 11.19
CA PRO A 87 -16.48 -24.13 10.23
C PRO A 87 -16.73 -22.63 10.12
N PHE A 88 -17.10 -22.19 8.92
CA PHE A 88 -17.43 -20.79 8.65
C PHE A 88 -18.71 -20.40 9.40
N VAL A 89 -18.58 -19.79 10.57
CA VAL A 89 -19.65 -19.13 11.33
C VAL A 89 -19.34 -17.63 11.27
N THR A 90 -20.30 -16.79 11.57
CA THR A 90 -20.20 -15.31 11.48
C THR A 90 -18.96 -14.72 12.13
N VAL A 91 -18.43 -15.32 13.20
CA VAL A 91 -17.13 -15.02 13.81
C VAL A 91 -16.52 -16.33 14.32
N LYS A 92 -15.31 -16.65 13.86
CA LYS A 92 -14.54 -17.79 14.39
C LYS A 92 -14.12 -17.49 15.83
N HIS A 93 -14.29 -18.46 16.73
CA HIS A 93 -13.90 -18.36 18.14
C HIS A 93 -12.89 -19.44 18.49
N LEU A 94 -11.74 -19.03 19.01
CA LEU A 94 -10.70 -19.92 19.52
C LEU A 94 -10.95 -20.22 20.99
N SER A 95 -11.15 -21.48 21.34
CA SER A 95 -11.34 -21.89 22.73
C SER A 95 -10.01 -22.26 23.40
N ALA A 96 -9.94 -22.10 24.72
CA ALA A 96 -8.81 -22.59 25.52
C ALA A 96 -8.62 -24.12 25.38
N LYS A 97 -9.71 -24.86 25.14
CA LYS A 97 -9.66 -26.30 24.90
C LYS A 97 -8.95 -26.67 23.61
N GLU A 98 -9.10 -25.85 22.56
CA GLU A 98 -8.40 -26.05 21.28
C GLU A 98 -6.92 -25.66 21.39
N LEU A 99 -6.62 -24.56 22.07
CA LEU A 99 -5.24 -24.17 22.37
C LEU A 99 -4.49 -25.24 23.12
N ASN A 100 -5.10 -25.86 24.12
CA ASN A 100 -4.50 -26.92 24.94
C ASN A 100 -4.27 -28.25 24.17
N LYS A 101 -4.83 -28.41 22.98
CA LYS A 101 -4.60 -29.57 22.11
C LYS A 101 -3.46 -29.37 21.12
N ILE A 102 -2.88 -28.18 21.03
CA ILE A 102 -1.77 -27.91 20.15
C ILE A 102 -0.55 -28.69 20.66
N GLU A 103 -0.05 -29.60 19.84
CA GLU A 103 1.18 -30.30 20.07
C GLU A 103 2.35 -29.46 19.56
N ILE A 104 3.26 -29.10 20.48
CA ILE A 104 4.44 -28.29 20.16
C ILE A 104 5.62 -29.20 20.02
N PRO A 105 6.39 -29.18 18.91
CA PRO A 105 7.63 -29.94 18.79
C PRO A 105 8.64 -29.45 19.84
N VAL A 106 9.00 -30.32 20.77
CA VAL A 106 9.97 -30.00 21.84
C VAL A 106 11.37 -30.44 21.38
N LEU A 107 12.08 -29.54 20.72
CA LEU A 107 13.48 -29.69 20.35
C LEU A 107 14.39 -29.33 21.55
N PRO A 108 15.69 -29.67 21.52
CA PRO A 108 16.65 -29.12 22.48
C PRO A 108 16.59 -27.56 22.49
N LEU A 109 16.69 -26.95 23.67
CA LEU A 109 16.56 -25.48 23.81
C LEU A 109 17.55 -24.71 22.92
N GLU A 110 18.75 -25.20 22.73
CA GLU A 110 19.74 -24.61 21.82
C GLU A 110 19.26 -24.55 20.37
N GLU A 111 18.57 -25.62 19.93
CA GLU A 111 18.02 -25.70 18.59
C GLU A 111 16.81 -24.78 18.43
N GLN A 112 15.92 -24.76 19.43
CA GLN A 112 14.78 -23.80 19.46
C GLN A 112 15.26 -22.36 19.34
N ARG A 113 16.30 -21.97 20.09
CA ARG A 113 16.90 -20.63 20.04
C ARG A 113 17.50 -20.31 18.67
N LYS A 114 18.22 -21.25 18.06
CA LYS A 114 18.78 -21.07 16.70
C LYS A 114 17.69 -20.81 15.66
N ILE A 115 16.58 -21.55 15.72
CA ILE A 115 15.43 -21.37 14.85
C ILE A 115 14.84 -19.98 15.07
N ALA A 116 14.57 -19.61 16.33
CA ALA A 116 14.00 -18.32 16.69
C ALA A 116 14.91 -17.15 16.26
N GLU A 117 16.22 -17.23 16.50
CA GLU A 117 17.18 -16.22 16.06
C GLU A 117 17.24 -16.08 14.54
N THR A 118 17.19 -17.20 13.81
CA THR A 118 17.21 -17.17 12.34
C THR A 118 15.99 -16.44 11.80
N LEU A 119 14.79 -16.78 12.30
CA LEU A 119 13.54 -16.15 11.88
C LEU A 119 13.47 -14.69 12.31
N SER A 120 13.95 -14.35 13.51
CA SER A 120 14.03 -12.96 13.99
C SER A 120 14.92 -12.10 13.09
N LYS A 121 16.09 -12.59 12.69
CA LYS A 121 16.98 -11.88 11.75
C LYS A 121 16.32 -11.64 10.40
N VAL A 122 15.53 -12.59 9.90
CA VAL A 122 14.79 -12.40 8.65
C VAL A 122 13.71 -11.35 8.82
N ASP A 123 12.98 -11.36 9.93
CA ASP A 123 11.96 -10.31 10.22
C ASP A 123 12.58 -8.91 10.35
N GLU A 124 13.72 -8.81 11.03
CA GLU A 124 14.46 -7.55 11.13
C GLU A 124 14.89 -7.02 9.74
N LEU A 125 15.34 -7.92 8.85
CA LEU A 125 15.72 -7.54 7.49
C LEU A 125 14.49 -7.12 6.66
N ILE A 126 13.36 -7.79 6.80
CA ILE A 126 12.09 -7.42 6.16
C ILE A 126 11.69 -6.00 6.62
N ALA A 127 11.58 -5.79 7.93
CA ALA A 127 11.23 -4.49 8.50
C ALA A 127 12.20 -3.37 8.07
N PHE A 128 13.49 -3.67 7.95
CA PHE A 128 14.49 -2.73 7.46
C PHE A 128 14.27 -2.37 5.98
N ARG A 129 13.90 -3.32 5.12
CA ARG A 129 13.57 -3.05 3.70
C ARG A 129 12.32 -2.20 3.56
N GLU A 130 11.27 -2.48 4.33
CA GLU A 130 10.06 -1.67 4.36
C GLU A 130 10.36 -0.23 4.78
N GLN A 131 11.17 -0.07 5.81
CA GLN A 131 11.61 1.26 6.26
C GLN A 131 12.46 1.99 5.19
N GLN A 132 13.31 1.27 4.45
CA GLN A 132 14.07 1.85 3.34
C GLN A 132 13.14 2.37 2.24
N LEU A 133 12.10 1.62 1.85
CA LEU A 133 11.12 2.06 0.86
C LEU A 133 10.40 3.33 1.33
N ALA A 134 9.93 3.36 2.57
CA ALA A 134 9.29 4.53 3.15
C ALA A 134 10.20 5.77 3.16
N LYS A 135 11.48 5.61 3.53
CA LYS A 135 12.47 6.70 3.50
C LYS A 135 12.77 7.20 2.09
N LEU A 136 12.77 6.32 1.09
CA LEU A 136 12.93 6.74 -0.32
C LEU A 136 11.73 7.56 -0.80
N ASP A 137 10.50 7.26 -0.33
CA ASP A 137 9.31 8.08 -0.59
C ASP A 137 9.41 9.47 0.06
N GLU A 138 9.85 9.52 1.31
CA GLU A 138 10.08 10.78 2.03
C GLU A 138 11.16 11.63 1.34
N LEU A 139 12.25 11.00 0.88
CA LEU A 139 13.34 11.66 0.18
C LEU A 139 12.87 12.33 -1.11
N VAL A 140 11.98 11.66 -1.88
CA VAL A 140 11.39 12.24 -3.09
C VAL A 140 10.57 13.48 -2.77
N LYS A 141 9.72 13.43 -1.74
CA LYS A 141 8.93 14.59 -1.30
C LYS A 141 9.82 15.74 -0.85
N ALA A 142 10.83 15.44 -0.01
CA ALA A 142 11.76 16.44 0.48
C ALA A 142 12.53 17.12 -0.68
N ARG A 143 12.99 16.33 -1.66
CA ARG A 143 13.69 16.85 -2.83
C ARG A 143 12.83 17.72 -3.72
N PHE A 144 11.53 17.34 -3.91
CA PHE A 144 10.59 18.19 -4.64
C PHE A 144 10.41 19.54 -3.95
N VAL A 145 10.16 19.55 -2.65
CA VAL A 145 9.99 20.79 -1.87
C VAL A 145 11.27 21.62 -1.84
N GLU A 146 12.44 21.01 -1.69
CA GLU A 146 13.74 21.70 -1.76
C GLU A 146 13.94 22.40 -3.11
N MET A 147 13.67 21.71 -4.21
CA MET A 147 13.89 22.23 -5.57
C MET A 147 12.84 23.26 -5.99
N PHE A 148 11.58 23.00 -5.70
CA PHE A 148 10.45 23.78 -6.24
C PHE A 148 9.66 24.55 -5.19
N GLY A 149 9.74 24.17 -3.92
CA GLY A 149 8.88 24.68 -2.85
C GLY A 149 7.55 23.92 -2.78
N ASP A 150 6.79 24.23 -1.76
CA ASP A 150 5.44 23.74 -1.55
C ASP A 150 4.48 24.38 -2.57
N CYS A 151 3.67 23.56 -3.25
CA CYS A 151 2.79 24.05 -4.32
C CYS A 151 1.69 24.99 -3.82
N LYS A 152 1.26 24.91 -2.56
CA LYS A 152 0.21 25.75 -1.98
C LYS A 152 0.73 27.14 -1.62
N THR A 153 1.87 27.19 -0.94
CA THR A 153 2.45 28.42 -0.41
C THR A 153 3.38 29.13 -1.40
N ASN A 154 3.94 28.40 -2.36
CA ASN A 154 4.88 28.91 -3.37
C ASN A 154 6.00 29.80 -2.76
N PRO A 155 6.78 29.31 -1.82
CA PRO A 155 7.76 30.13 -1.09
C PRO A 155 8.89 30.68 -1.97
N LYS A 156 9.08 30.10 -3.16
CA LYS A 156 10.08 30.53 -4.15
C LYS A 156 9.55 31.55 -5.15
N ASN A 157 8.28 31.93 -5.03
CA ASN A 157 7.61 32.89 -5.91
C ASN A 157 7.70 32.56 -7.41
N TRP A 158 7.64 31.27 -7.76
CA TRP A 158 7.58 30.84 -9.15
C TRP A 158 6.34 31.42 -9.84
N LYS A 159 6.48 31.85 -11.09
CA LYS A 159 5.31 32.09 -11.93
C LYS A 159 4.53 30.80 -12.09
N THR A 160 3.21 30.90 -12.27
CA THR A 160 2.35 29.75 -12.44
C THR A 160 1.54 29.85 -13.73
N LYS A 161 1.30 28.71 -14.36
CA LYS A 161 0.36 28.58 -15.51
C LYS A 161 -0.76 27.63 -15.14
N ALA A 162 -1.96 27.85 -15.68
CA ALA A 162 -3.03 26.86 -15.60
C ALA A 162 -2.64 25.63 -16.45
N LEU A 163 -2.98 24.44 -15.99
CA LEU A 163 -2.64 23.18 -16.67
C LEU A 163 -3.09 23.16 -18.14
N GLU A 164 -4.28 23.70 -18.43
CA GLU A 164 -4.82 23.81 -19.81
C GLU A 164 -3.98 24.67 -20.76
N LYS A 165 -3.03 25.46 -20.25
CA LYS A 165 -2.10 26.25 -21.08
C LYS A 165 -0.87 25.48 -21.52
N ILE A 166 -0.63 24.32 -20.95
CA ILE A 166 0.56 23.50 -21.16
C ILE A 166 0.22 22.07 -21.57
N ALA A 167 -1.02 21.63 -21.38
CA ALA A 167 -1.47 20.28 -21.66
C ALA A 167 -2.93 20.25 -22.09
N ASN A 168 -3.30 19.27 -22.90
CA ASN A 168 -4.68 18.92 -23.15
C ASN A 168 -5.18 18.06 -21.98
N VAL A 169 -6.28 18.46 -21.36
CA VAL A 169 -6.88 17.77 -20.22
C VAL A 169 -8.27 17.28 -20.59
N GLY A 170 -8.50 15.99 -20.48
CA GLY A 170 -9.75 15.37 -20.88
C GLY A 170 -9.95 13.99 -20.29
N SER A 171 -10.71 13.19 -20.98
CA SER A 171 -10.93 11.78 -20.76
C SER A 171 -11.13 11.10 -22.13
N SER A 172 -11.29 9.79 -22.14
CA SER A 172 -11.62 9.03 -23.34
C SER A 172 -13.07 9.24 -23.78
N LYS A 173 -13.46 8.60 -24.87
CA LYS A 173 -14.86 8.47 -25.28
C LYS A 173 -15.49 7.24 -24.64
N ARG A 174 -16.81 7.31 -24.44
CA ARG A 174 -17.57 6.20 -23.82
C ARG A 174 -17.49 4.95 -24.65
N VAL A 175 -17.23 3.84 -23.93
CA VAL A 175 -17.40 2.48 -24.40
C VAL A 175 -18.51 1.85 -23.57
N PHE A 176 -19.53 1.28 -24.20
CA PHE A 176 -20.63 0.63 -23.54
C PHE A 176 -20.25 -0.79 -23.14
N VAL A 177 -20.98 -1.36 -22.16
CA VAL A 177 -20.67 -2.71 -21.65
C VAL A 177 -20.79 -3.77 -22.73
N GLU A 178 -21.72 -3.59 -23.66
CA GLU A 178 -22.00 -4.50 -24.77
C GLU A 178 -20.87 -4.51 -25.84
N GLU A 179 -20.01 -3.50 -25.84
CA GLU A 179 -18.87 -3.36 -26.75
C GLU A 179 -17.59 -3.95 -26.17
N LEU A 180 -17.64 -4.36 -24.90
CA LEU A 180 -16.50 -5.00 -24.22
C LEU A 180 -16.37 -6.47 -24.63
N GLN A 181 -15.12 -6.96 -24.69
CA GLN A 181 -14.76 -8.30 -25.10
C GLN A 181 -13.90 -8.98 -24.02
N ASP A 182 -13.75 -10.31 -24.14
CA ASP A 182 -12.86 -11.10 -23.29
C ASP A 182 -11.41 -11.14 -23.80
N SER A 183 -11.16 -10.62 -25.00
CA SER A 183 -9.83 -10.54 -25.61
C SER A 183 -9.75 -9.39 -26.63
N GLY A 184 -8.55 -8.94 -26.96
CA GLY A 184 -8.30 -7.86 -27.91
C GLY A 184 -7.40 -6.77 -27.34
N ILE A 185 -7.74 -5.50 -27.58
CA ILE A 185 -7.02 -4.34 -27.02
C ILE A 185 -7.45 -4.12 -25.56
N PRO A 186 -6.52 -4.08 -24.59
CA PRO A 186 -6.83 -3.85 -23.19
C PRO A 186 -7.66 -2.60 -22.94
N PHE A 187 -8.69 -2.72 -22.09
CA PHE A 187 -9.54 -1.61 -21.67
C PHE A 187 -9.42 -1.39 -20.15
N TYR A 188 -8.77 -0.31 -19.77
CA TYR A 188 -8.46 -0.01 -18.36
C TYR A 188 -9.52 0.87 -17.70
N ARG A 189 -9.90 0.50 -16.48
CA ARG A 189 -10.74 1.32 -15.58
C ARG A 189 -9.84 2.09 -14.61
N GLY A 190 -10.43 2.87 -13.74
CA GLY A 190 -9.68 3.58 -12.69
C GLY A 190 -8.88 2.67 -11.75
N THR A 191 -9.35 1.43 -11.53
CA THR A 191 -8.64 0.42 -10.72
C THR A 191 -7.33 -0.02 -11.35
N GLU A 192 -7.33 -0.34 -12.64
CA GLU A 192 -6.15 -0.75 -13.39
C GLU A 192 -5.16 0.42 -13.52
N ILE A 193 -5.65 1.63 -13.82
CA ILE A 193 -4.80 2.83 -13.86
C ILE A 193 -4.19 3.12 -12.49
N GLY A 194 -4.96 2.96 -11.40
CA GLY A 194 -4.43 3.11 -10.05
C GLY A 194 -3.33 2.10 -9.72
N ALA A 195 -3.47 0.85 -10.15
CA ALA A 195 -2.46 -0.18 -9.97
C ALA A 195 -1.18 0.11 -10.79
N LEU A 196 -1.33 0.55 -12.06
CA LEU A 196 -0.20 0.97 -12.90
C LEU A 196 0.53 2.18 -12.30
N ALA A 197 -0.18 3.14 -11.69
CA ALA A 197 0.42 4.26 -11.00
C ALA A 197 1.28 3.83 -9.80
N GLU A 198 0.95 2.70 -9.17
CA GLU A 198 1.70 2.07 -8.09
C GLU A 198 2.76 1.07 -8.59
N LYS A 199 2.99 1.02 -9.91
CA LYS A 199 3.93 0.08 -10.58
C LYS A 199 3.62 -1.40 -10.31
N LYS A 200 2.36 -1.72 -10.04
CA LYS A 200 1.87 -3.10 -9.89
C LYS A 200 1.60 -3.71 -11.26
N ALA A 201 1.85 -5.00 -11.40
CA ALA A 201 1.45 -5.75 -12.59
C ALA A 201 -0.08 -5.77 -12.71
N VAL A 202 -0.59 -5.48 -13.91
CA VAL A 202 -2.01 -5.50 -14.21
C VAL A 202 -2.28 -6.57 -15.26
N ILE A 203 -3.20 -7.47 -14.94
CA ILE A 203 -3.77 -8.41 -15.91
C ILE A 203 -5.09 -7.80 -16.38
N PRO A 204 -5.20 -7.42 -17.68
CA PRO A 204 -6.43 -6.85 -18.21
C PRO A 204 -7.61 -7.86 -18.07
N ALA A 205 -8.74 -7.38 -17.56
CA ALA A 205 -9.96 -8.17 -17.46
C ALA A 205 -11.01 -7.79 -18.53
N LEU A 206 -10.82 -6.66 -19.20
CA LEU A 206 -11.74 -6.12 -20.21
C LEU A 206 -10.94 -5.71 -21.43
N PHE A 207 -11.54 -5.89 -22.59
CA PHE A 207 -10.92 -5.59 -23.88
C PHE A 207 -11.94 -4.95 -24.84
N ILE A 208 -11.43 -4.35 -25.93
CA ILE A 208 -12.22 -3.89 -27.07
C ILE A 208 -11.63 -4.46 -28.34
N THR A 209 -12.40 -4.47 -29.43
CA THR A 209 -11.90 -4.90 -30.73
C THR A 209 -10.90 -3.89 -31.30
N GLU A 210 -10.00 -4.35 -32.16
CA GLU A 210 -9.06 -3.46 -32.87
C GLU A 210 -9.77 -2.39 -33.72
N GLU A 211 -10.89 -2.78 -34.36
CA GLU A 211 -11.68 -1.87 -35.18
C GLU A 211 -12.28 -0.74 -34.32
N HIS A 212 -12.89 -1.10 -33.20
CA HIS A 212 -13.46 -0.14 -32.25
C HIS A 212 -12.33 0.78 -31.68
N TYR A 213 -11.18 0.21 -31.33
CA TYR A 213 -10.02 0.99 -30.88
C TYR A 213 -9.60 2.05 -31.91
N LYS A 214 -9.50 1.68 -33.22
CA LYS A 214 -9.16 2.62 -34.29
C LYS A 214 -10.17 3.77 -34.37
N GLN A 215 -11.47 3.48 -34.37
CA GLN A 215 -12.54 4.47 -34.40
C GLN A 215 -12.50 5.45 -33.20
N LEU A 216 -12.22 4.92 -32.01
CA LEU A 216 -12.07 5.73 -30.80
C LEU A 216 -10.83 6.64 -30.90
N CYS A 217 -9.71 6.11 -31.38
CA CYS A 217 -8.48 6.88 -31.58
C CYS A 217 -8.62 8.01 -32.60
N GLU A 218 -9.37 7.80 -33.68
CA GLU A 218 -9.67 8.84 -34.68
C GLU A 218 -10.51 9.97 -34.08
N THR A 219 -11.36 9.66 -33.09
CA THR A 219 -12.27 10.65 -32.50
C THR A 219 -11.64 11.45 -31.37
N THR A 220 -10.91 10.80 -30.47
CA THR A 220 -10.38 11.42 -29.24
C THR A 220 -8.85 11.35 -29.11
N GLY A 221 -8.19 10.68 -30.04
CA GLY A 221 -6.77 10.37 -29.93
C GLY A 221 -6.52 9.13 -29.07
N LYS A 222 -5.25 8.78 -28.92
CA LYS A 222 -4.76 7.68 -28.10
C LYS A 222 -3.74 8.20 -27.09
N PRO A 223 -3.62 7.59 -25.90
CA PRO A 223 -2.54 7.89 -24.98
C PRO A 223 -1.18 7.61 -25.61
N GLN A 224 -0.23 8.44 -25.28
CA GLN A 224 1.15 8.35 -25.77
C GLN A 224 2.11 8.24 -24.58
N LYS A 225 3.32 7.70 -24.81
CA LYS A 225 4.37 7.73 -23.79
C LYS A 225 4.58 9.15 -23.25
N GLY A 226 4.62 9.26 -21.93
CA GLY A 226 4.75 10.55 -21.25
C GLY A 226 3.42 11.22 -20.88
N ASP A 227 2.28 10.71 -21.36
CA ASP A 227 0.96 11.17 -20.92
C ASP A 227 0.70 10.75 -19.47
N LEU A 228 -0.14 11.52 -18.78
CA LEU A 228 -0.55 11.22 -17.41
C LEU A 228 -1.98 10.73 -17.40
N LEU A 229 -2.21 9.55 -16.83
CA LEU A 229 -3.54 9.00 -16.59
C LEU A 229 -3.76 8.84 -15.09
N MET A 230 -4.95 9.21 -14.62
CA MET A 230 -5.30 9.11 -13.21
C MET A 230 -6.77 8.71 -13.02
N PRO A 231 -7.10 7.90 -11.99
CA PRO A 231 -8.50 7.68 -11.61
C PRO A 231 -9.19 8.99 -11.28
N SER A 232 -10.46 9.14 -11.59
CA SER A 232 -11.24 10.32 -11.16
C SER A 232 -11.39 10.41 -9.63
N ILE A 233 -11.28 9.26 -8.94
CA ILE A 233 -11.26 9.18 -7.47
C ILE A 233 -9.84 8.77 -7.06
N CYS A 234 -9.02 9.74 -6.70
CA CYS A 234 -7.62 9.51 -6.28
C CYS A 234 -7.15 10.56 -5.25
N PRO A 235 -7.71 10.57 -4.03
CA PRO A 235 -7.29 11.52 -3.00
C PRO A 235 -5.83 11.35 -2.58
N ASP A 236 -5.24 10.22 -2.89
CA ASP A 236 -3.83 9.86 -2.70
C ASP A 236 -2.90 10.28 -3.84
N GLY A 237 -3.45 10.92 -4.89
CA GLY A 237 -2.68 11.42 -6.01
C GLY A 237 -2.03 10.33 -6.86
N ARG A 238 -2.70 9.18 -7.04
CA ARG A 238 -2.24 8.12 -7.95
C ARG A 238 -2.32 8.58 -9.40
N ILE A 239 -1.17 8.74 -10.03
CA ILE A 239 -1.04 9.15 -11.43
C ILE A 239 -0.05 8.21 -12.11
N TRP A 240 -0.44 7.62 -13.23
CA TRP A 240 0.42 6.82 -14.08
C TRP A 240 0.97 7.68 -15.22
N ILE A 241 2.30 7.70 -15.38
CA ILE A 241 2.92 8.15 -16.63
C ILE A 241 2.90 6.96 -17.59
N VAL A 242 2.27 7.13 -18.73
CA VAL A 242 2.25 6.11 -19.76
C VAL A 242 3.68 5.80 -20.19
N ASP A 243 4.11 4.57 -19.96
CA ASP A 243 5.48 4.08 -20.18
C ASP A 243 5.56 2.99 -21.26
N THR A 244 4.41 2.67 -21.90
CA THR A 244 4.29 1.67 -22.96
C THR A 244 3.85 2.29 -24.29
N ASP A 245 4.26 1.66 -25.39
CA ASP A 245 3.76 1.93 -26.74
C ASP A 245 2.66 0.93 -27.16
N GLU A 246 2.45 -0.12 -26.35
CA GLU A 246 1.40 -1.12 -26.58
C GLU A 246 0.02 -0.45 -26.56
N PRO A 247 -0.87 -0.83 -27.49
CA PRO A 247 -2.18 -0.24 -27.60
C PRO A 247 -3.05 -0.62 -26.38
N PHE A 248 -3.70 0.37 -25.82
CA PHE A 248 -4.74 0.23 -24.79
C PHE A 248 -5.74 1.37 -24.89
N TYR A 249 -6.89 1.20 -24.28
CA TYR A 249 -7.87 2.25 -24.12
C TYR A 249 -8.39 2.30 -22.68
N PHE A 250 -9.18 3.31 -22.29
CA PHE A 250 -9.57 3.47 -20.90
C PHE A 250 -10.97 4.08 -20.75
N LYS A 251 -11.55 3.92 -19.55
CA LYS A 251 -12.95 4.29 -19.28
C LYS A 251 -13.15 5.79 -19.20
N ASP A 252 -14.12 6.30 -19.97
CA ASP A 252 -14.56 7.69 -19.96
C ASP A 252 -15.05 8.16 -18.58
N GLY A 253 -14.72 9.41 -18.24
CA GLY A 253 -15.13 10.07 -17.01
C GLY A 253 -14.61 9.46 -15.71
N ARG A 254 -14.12 8.20 -15.73
CA ARG A 254 -13.52 7.51 -14.58
C ARG A 254 -12.01 7.51 -14.58
N VAL A 255 -11.43 7.79 -15.74
CA VAL A 255 -9.99 8.01 -15.92
C VAL A 255 -9.82 9.38 -16.57
N LEU A 256 -9.03 10.24 -15.95
CA LEU A 256 -8.65 11.55 -16.49
C LEU A 256 -7.33 11.42 -17.22
N TRP A 257 -7.21 12.16 -18.32
CA TRP A 257 -6.06 12.14 -19.22
C TRP A 257 -5.47 13.53 -19.37
N VAL A 258 -4.17 13.64 -19.15
CA VAL A 258 -3.39 14.86 -19.36
C VAL A 258 -2.33 14.56 -20.39
N HIS A 259 -2.48 15.11 -21.60
CA HIS A 259 -1.52 15.04 -22.69
C HIS A 259 -0.70 16.33 -22.71
N LEU A 260 0.59 16.22 -22.42
CA LEU A 260 1.50 17.37 -22.36
C LEU A 260 1.80 17.87 -23.79
N THR A 261 1.41 19.11 -24.07
CA THR A 261 1.60 19.73 -25.40
C THR A 261 2.78 20.71 -25.44
N SER A 262 3.26 21.14 -24.30
CA SER A 262 4.36 22.09 -24.18
C SER A 262 5.71 21.39 -24.02
N ALA A 263 6.63 21.63 -24.95
CA ALA A 263 8.01 21.13 -24.85
C ALA A 263 8.82 21.72 -23.69
N ASN A 264 8.30 22.75 -23.00
CA ASN A 264 8.96 23.38 -21.86
C ASN A 264 8.66 22.69 -20.53
N TYR A 265 7.95 21.57 -20.54
CA TYR A 265 7.59 20.83 -19.34
C TYR A 265 7.98 19.36 -19.45
N ASN A 266 8.42 18.81 -18.33
CA ASN A 266 8.75 17.40 -18.15
C ASN A 266 7.58 16.67 -17.49
N SER A 267 7.19 15.50 -18.02
CA SER A 267 6.06 14.71 -17.51
C SER A 267 6.24 14.26 -16.04
N VAL A 268 7.48 13.93 -15.64
CA VAL A 268 7.78 13.54 -14.24
C VAL A 268 7.58 14.72 -13.30
N PHE A 269 8.10 15.89 -13.65
CA PHE A 269 7.87 17.11 -12.88
C PHE A 269 6.37 17.44 -12.78
N LEU A 270 5.64 17.33 -13.90
CA LEU A 270 4.20 17.57 -13.94
C LEU A 270 3.45 16.58 -13.06
N LEU A 271 3.81 15.29 -13.10
CA LEU A 271 3.23 14.26 -12.21
C LEU A 271 3.34 14.68 -10.75
N TYR A 272 4.54 15.01 -10.29
CA TYR A 272 4.76 15.35 -8.86
C TYR A 272 4.08 16.66 -8.47
N THR A 273 4.03 17.64 -9.36
CA THR A 273 3.26 18.88 -9.14
C THR A 273 1.76 18.59 -9.00
N LEU A 274 1.18 17.77 -9.90
CA LEU A 274 -0.23 17.41 -9.84
C LEU A 274 -0.53 16.52 -8.63
N LYS A 275 0.34 15.58 -8.30
CA LYS A 275 0.21 14.74 -7.11
C LYS A 275 0.15 15.58 -5.83
N ASP A 276 1.07 16.53 -5.67
CA ASP A 276 1.10 17.44 -4.52
C ASP A 276 -0.19 18.29 -4.46
N ARG A 277 -0.63 18.86 -5.59
CA ARG A 277 -1.87 19.61 -5.70
C ARG A 277 -3.11 18.78 -5.35
N ILE A 278 -3.20 17.56 -5.89
CA ILE A 278 -4.34 16.67 -5.62
C ILE A 278 -4.38 16.34 -4.13
N MET A 279 -3.27 15.95 -3.54
CA MET A 279 -3.22 15.59 -2.12
C MET A 279 -3.53 16.76 -1.18
N THR A 280 -3.13 17.98 -1.56
CA THR A 280 -3.29 19.17 -0.72
C THR A 280 -4.65 19.86 -0.90
N ASP A 281 -5.14 19.91 -2.13
CA ASP A 281 -6.30 20.71 -2.50
C ASP A 281 -7.51 19.85 -2.92
N TYR A 282 -7.51 18.54 -2.65
CA TYR A 282 -8.52 17.58 -3.13
C TYR A 282 -9.96 18.06 -2.89
N ALA A 283 -10.25 18.54 -1.70
CA ALA A 283 -11.58 19.04 -1.34
C ALA A 283 -12.07 20.21 -2.21
N SER A 284 -11.15 20.99 -2.81
CA SER A 284 -11.48 22.13 -3.66
C SER A 284 -11.58 21.80 -5.15
N ILE A 285 -10.93 20.71 -5.58
CA ILE A 285 -10.85 20.29 -7.00
C ILE A 285 -11.69 19.07 -7.32
N ALA A 286 -12.19 18.37 -6.29
CA ALA A 286 -13.10 17.24 -6.40
C ALA A 286 -14.53 17.64 -5.98
N SER A 287 -15.53 16.91 -6.43
CA SER A 287 -16.92 17.10 -6.04
C SER A 287 -17.64 15.78 -5.84
N GLY A 288 -18.57 15.74 -4.89
CA GLY A 288 -19.34 14.55 -4.49
C GLY A 288 -19.34 14.40 -2.97
N THR A 289 -20.39 13.77 -2.43
CA THR A 289 -20.57 13.60 -0.97
C THR A 289 -19.96 12.31 -0.43
N THR A 290 -20.15 11.21 -1.12
CA THR A 290 -19.67 9.88 -0.66
C THR A 290 -18.32 9.51 -1.29
N PHE A 291 -18.18 9.80 -2.60
CA PHE A 291 -16.93 9.59 -3.35
C PHE A 291 -16.65 10.85 -4.15
N ALA A 292 -15.79 11.71 -3.61
CA ALA A 292 -15.42 12.94 -4.31
C ALA A 292 -14.58 12.63 -5.56
N GLU A 293 -15.03 13.10 -6.71
CA GLU A 293 -14.37 12.89 -8.00
C GLU A 293 -13.69 14.17 -8.48
N LEU A 294 -12.46 14.06 -8.95
CA LEU A 294 -11.78 15.10 -9.67
C LEU A 294 -12.58 15.48 -10.93
N LYS A 295 -12.76 16.77 -11.16
CA LYS A 295 -13.46 17.26 -12.35
C LYS A 295 -12.46 17.81 -13.35
N ILE A 296 -12.66 17.45 -14.63
CA ILE A 296 -11.79 17.90 -15.74
C ILE A 296 -11.63 19.41 -15.72
N PHE A 297 -12.73 20.14 -15.50
CA PHE A 297 -12.70 21.59 -15.49
C PHE A 297 -11.85 22.16 -14.34
N ALA A 298 -11.88 21.52 -13.17
CA ALA A 298 -11.07 21.92 -12.02
C ALA A 298 -9.59 21.56 -12.24
N LEU A 299 -9.33 20.37 -12.79
CA LEU A 299 -7.98 19.93 -13.15
C LEU A 299 -7.35 20.88 -14.20
N LYS A 300 -8.10 21.31 -15.21
CA LYS A 300 -7.66 22.33 -16.20
C LYS A 300 -7.13 23.61 -15.56
N LYS A 301 -7.74 24.04 -14.47
CA LYS A 301 -7.39 25.27 -13.74
C LYS A 301 -6.26 25.07 -12.70
N CYS A 302 -5.83 23.84 -12.43
CA CYS A 302 -4.73 23.59 -11.51
C CYS A 302 -3.49 24.39 -11.93
N LYS A 303 -2.89 25.07 -10.96
CA LYS A 303 -1.70 25.88 -11.19
C LYS A 303 -0.46 25.01 -11.17
N VAL A 304 0.35 25.10 -12.20
CA VAL A 304 1.65 24.44 -12.35
C VAL A 304 2.74 25.49 -12.32
N PHE A 305 3.84 25.24 -11.62
CA PHE A 305 4.99 26.13 -11.59
C PHE A 305 5.65 26.25 -12.98
N ASP A 306 5.95 27.48 -13.38
CA ASP A 306 6.69 27.78 -14.61
C ASP A 306 8.18 27.91 -14.26
N VAL A 307 8.86 26.77 -14.14
CA VAL A 307 10.26 26.66 -13.77
C VAL A 307 11.10 26.24 -14.97
N PRO A 308 12.41 26.57 -15.01
CA PRO A 308 13.29 26.16 -16.11
C PRO A 308 13.26 24.66 -16.37
N LEU A 309 13.17 24.25 -17.65
CA LEU A 309 13.11 22.84 -18.04
C LEU A 309 14.34 22.05 -17.54
N GLU A 310 15.51 22.68 -17.47
CA GLU A 310 16.72 22.05 -16.94
C GLU A 310 16.52 21.60 -15.48
N LEU A 311 15.92 22.43 -14.64
CA LEU A 311 15.66 22.11 -13.25
C LEU A 311 14.62 20.95 -13.14
N GLN A 312 13.62 20.95 -14.00
CA GLN A 312 12.66 19.84 -14.10
C GLN A 312 13.34 18.53 -14.48
N ASN A 313 14.26 18.56 -15.46
CA ASN A 313 15.00 17.38 -15.91
C ASN A 313 16.00 16.88 -14.85
N GLN A 314 16.61 17.76 -14.08
CA GLN A 314 17.43 17.36 -12.92
C GLN A 314 16.60 16.60 -11.88
N PHE A 315 15.39 17.05 -11.62
CA PHE A 315 14.47 16.33 -10.74
C PHE A 315 14.05 14.97 -11.35
N ALA A 316 13.70 14.92 -12.63
CA ALA A 316 13.36 13.67 -13.30
C ALA A 316 14.50 12.65 -13.23
N THR A 317 15.74 13.07 -13.48
CA THR A 317 16.93 12.20 -13.34
C THR A 317 17.12 11.70 -11.90
N PHE A 318 16.84 12.56 -10.90
CA PHE A 318 16.85 12.13 -9.51
C PHE A 318 15.78 11.06 -9.23
N ILE A 319 14.54 11.24 -9.72
CA ILE A 319 13.47 10.26 -9.59
C ILE A 319 13.86 8.92 -10.21
N GLU A 320 14.43 8.90 -11.41
CA GLU A 320 14.88 7.66 -12.08
C GLU A 320 15.90 6.88 -11.21
N ARG A 321 16.80 7.59 -10.52
CA ARG A 321 17.77 6.95 -9.62
C ARG A 321 17.09 6.36 -8.38
N VAL A 322 16.17 7.11 -7.77
CA VAL A 322 15.40 6.64 -6.61
C VAL A 322 14.54 5.44 -6.99
N ASP A 323 13.89 5.48 -8.15
CA ASP A 323 13.04 4.37 -8.62
C ASP A 323 13.84 3.08 -8.84
N ARG A 324 15.06 3.16 -9.40
CA ARG A 324 15.97 2.00 -9.50
C ARG A 324 16.35 1.45 -8.13
N GLN A 325 16.61 2.31 -7.16
CA GLN A 325 16.89 1.89 -5.79
C GLN A 325 15.67 1.20 -5.15
N LYS A 326 14.47 1.79 -5.30
CA LYS A 326 13.22 1.18 -4.82
C LYS A 326 13.00 -0.21 -5.42
N GLN A 327 13.20 -0.37 -6.73
CA GLN A 327 13.07 -1.66 -7.39
C GLN A 327 14.03 -2.71 -6.80
N THR A 328 15.28 -2.33 -6.55
CA THR A 328 16.26 -3.24 -5.92
C THR A 328 15.86 -3.62 -4.50
N VAL A 329 15.38 -2.65 -3.69
CA VAL A 329 14.92 -2.90 -2.32
C VAL A 329 13.67 -3.79 -2.33
N GLN A 330 12.72 -3.54 -3.24
CA GLN A 330 11.49 -4.32 -3.38
C GLN A 330 11.79 -5.78 -3.74
N GLN A 331 12.68 -6.02 -4.71
CA GLN A 331 13.12 -7.38 -5.06
C GLN A 331 13.81 -8.10 -3.87
N SER A 332 14.57 -7.34 -3.07
CA SER A 332 15.18 -7.89 -1.85
C SER A 332 14.12 -8.25 -0.80
N LEU A 333 13.10 -7.42 -0.63
CA LEU A 333 11.97 -7.66 0.27
C LEU A 333 11.23 -8.94 -0.12
N GLU A 334 10.83 -9.08 -1.38
CA GLU A 334 10.15 -10.27 -1.90
C GLU A 334 10.96 -11.57 -1.69
N LYS A 335 12.27 -11.50 -1.89
CA LYS A 335 13.16 -12.66 -1.60
C LYS A 335 13.21 -13.02 -0.13
N LEU A 336 13.23 -12.02 0.76
CA LEU A 336 13.22 -12.24 2.21
C LEU A 336 11.89 -12.85 2.69
N GLU A 337 10.76 -12.38 2.16
CA GLU A 337 9.43 -12.93 2.45
C GLU A 337 9.33 -14.40 1.99
N LEU A 338 9.81 -14.71 0.78
CA LEU A 338 9.87 -16.09 0.29
C LEU A 338 10.78 -16.96 1.15
N MET A 339 11.95 -16.45 1.56
CA MET A 339 12.87 -17.14 2.45
C MET A 339 12.22 -17.40 3.80
N LYS A 340 11.56 -16.42 4.41
CA LYS A 340 10.80 -16.61 5.65
C LYS A 340 9.78 -17.72 5.52
N LYS A 341 8.99 -17.70 4.44
CA LYS A 341 7.98 -18.72 4.17
C LYS A 341 8.60 -20.12 4.06
N ALA A 342 9.74 -20.25 3.37
CA ALA A 342 10.44 -21.53 3.24
C ALA A 342 10.97 -22.04 4.58
N LEU A 343 11.61 -21.16 5.38
CA LEU A 343 12.10 -21.51 6.73
C LEU A 343 10.95 -21.90 7.67
N MET A 344 9.83 -21.18 7.63
CA MET A 344 8.64 -21.54 8.41
C MET A 344 8.09 -22.92 8.03
N GLN A 345 8.11 -23.26 6.73
CA GLN A 345 7.71 -24.57 6.25
C GLN A 345 8.71 -25.67 6.66
N GLU A 346 10.00 -25.37 6.63
CA GLU A 346 11.06 -26.31 7.02
C GLU A 346 11.01 -26.63 8.52
N TYR A 347 10.83 -25.61 9.36
CA TYR A 347 10.88 -25.79 10.82
C TYR A 347 9.57 -26.27 11.44
N PHE A 348 8.43 -25.94 10.84
CA PHE A 348 7.09 -26.10 11.44
C PHE A 348 6.05 -26.75 10.51
N GLY A 349 6.41 -27.05 9.25
CA GLY A 349 5.54 -27.55 8.18
C GLY A 349 5.07 -29.00 8.29
#